data_fbd1681a01adff51c3f2d15f73c16e09
#
_entry.id   fbd1681a01adff51c3f2d15f73c16e09
#
_cell.length_a   1.000
_cell.length_b   1.000
_cell.length_c   1.000
_cell.angle_alpha   90.00
_cell.angle_beta   90.00
_cell.angle_gamma   90.00
#
_symmetry.space_group_name_H-M   'P 1'
#
loop_
_entity.id
_entity.type
_entity.pdbx_description
1 polymer ?
#
loop_
_entity_poly.entity_id
_entity_poly.type
_entity_poly.pdbx_seq_one_letter_code
_entity_poly.pdbx_strand_id
1 'polypeptide(L)'
;MFSKADRPVLFATFVLVSAAICPTPAAGGQGASQSHEREALGHGYARPARSPHSSRSEVIAPHGMVAASHPLAAQVGIDILKAGGNAIDAAVAVNAVLGLVEPHMNGVGGDLFAIVWDAETERLYGLNATGRAPYELNRQVFERQNLDRVPGTGPLTWTVPGAVDGWDQLLTRFGTMGFAEVLAPAIAYGRDGFPVSEIIQGQWAASERSLAEWPTSAATYLPNGRPPAVGEVFKNSGLVRTYEAIARGGRDAFYRGEIARTIVSFSESNGGYFTMPDFEDHSSVWVEPVTSSYRGYDVWEIPPNSSGIVALMMLNILEGYDIASLGHNSAETIHLITEAKKLAFADRDRYVADADANMLPVAELISKEYAARRRALIDQMRASGTVRAGDPTDNAETVYLTVVDKDRNAVSLIESIFGGFGSKVVPADLGFALQNRGSGFSLEPGHLNSLEPHKRSLHTNMPAFVTKDGKPWLSFGVMGGNMQPQGHTQVLSNIIDFGMNLQEAGDAARVRHGGTLQVEPGVTDAVIAELERLGHRVRRAGGGGMGGYQAIMIHPETGMLHGGTDPRKDGMVIGY
;
A
#
# COMPACT_ATOMS: atom_id res chain seq x y z
N MET A 1 36.90 17.75 65.63
CA MET A 1 38.24 17.20 65.98
C MET A 1 38.90 16.77 64.70
N PHE A 2 39.94 17.55 64.29
CA PHE A 2 41.25 17.22 63.70
C PHE A 2 41.25 16.16 62.56
N SER A 3 41.96 16.26 61.43
CA SER A 3 43.11 17.09 61.07
C SER A 3 43.42 16.92 59.59
N LYS A 4 43.95 17.95 59.01
CA LYS A 4 44.63 18.24 57.76
C LYS A 4 45.70 17.22 57.33
N ALA A 5 46.00 17.36 56.02
CA ALA A 5 47.30 17.29 55.30
C ALA A 5 47.51 15.99 54.51
N ASP A 6 48.13 15.89 53.32
CA ASP A 6 49.01 16.80 52.55
C ASP A 6 49.04 16.33 51.09
N ARG A 7 49.31 17.24 50.17
CA ARG A 7 49.66 16.93 48.74
C ARG A 7 51.17 16.72 48.61
N PRO A 8 51.62 15.97 47.60
CA PRO A 8 52.83 16.37 46.89
C PRO A 8 52.61 16.60 45.39
N VAL A 9 53.29 17.64 44.92
CA VAL A 9 53.49 18.10 43.56
C VAL A 9 54.46 17.15 42.86
N LEU A 10 54.14 16.71 41.61
CA LEU A 10 55.13 16.08 40.75
C LEU A 10 55.30 16.89 39.46
N PHE A 11 56.55 17.27 39.19
CA PHE A 11 57.03 17.96 37.98
C PHE A 11 56.92 17.02 36.77
N ALA A 12 56.37 17.48 35.66
CA ALA A 12 56.46 16.84 34.35
C ALA A 12 57.57 17.46 33.53
N THR A 13 58.54 16.65 33.13
CA THR A 13 59.63 17.00 32.24
C THR A 13 59.17 16.87 30.80
N PHE A 14 59.26 17.97 30.04
CA PHE A 14 59.04 17.98 28.60
C PHE A 14 60.29 17.44 27.88
N VAL A 15 60.10 16.38 27.06
CA VAL A 15 61.09 15.92 26.09
C VAL A 15 60.60 16.36 24.70
N LEU A 16 61.34 17.27 24.09
CA LEU A 16 61.15 17.66 22.68
C LEU A 16 61.80 16.57 21.80
N VAL A 17 60.98 15.92 20.99
CA VAL A 17 61.45 15.07 19.89
C VAL A 17 61.19 15.79 18.59
N SER A 18 62.25 16.21 17.93
CA SER A 18 62.20 16.79 16.57
C SER A 18 62.00 15.66 15.56
N ALA A 19 60.86 15.67 14.87
CA ALA A 19 60.60 14.76 13.75
C ALA A 19 60.84 15.51 12.41
N ALA A 20 61.72 14.92 11.61
CA ALA A 20 62.07 15.40 10.27
C ALA A 20 60.87 15.24 9.32
N ILE A 21 60.63 16.30 8.55
CA ILE A 21 59.59 16.35 7.50
C ILE A 21 60.15 15.72 6.23
N CYS A 22 59.58 14.60 5.79
CA CYS A 22 59.69 14.11 4.41
C CYS A 22 58.46 14.55 3.62
N PRO A 23 58.57 15.07 2.41
CA PRO A 23 57.42 15.44 1.58
C PRO A 23 56.85 14.19 0.89
N THR A 24 55.56 13.89 1.13
CA THR A 24 54.78 12.96 0.35
C THR A 24 54.10 13.68 -0.84
N PRO A 25 53.97 13.01 -2.02
CA PRO A 25 53.36 13.65 -3.19
C PRO A 25 51.84 13.81 -3.04
N ALA A 26 51.34 14.90 -3.57
CA ALA A 26 49.95 15.27 -3.61
C ALA A 26 49.13 14.20 -4.34
N ALA A 27 48.26 13.48 -3.62
CA ALA A 27 47.16 12.69 -4.19
C ALA A 27 45.97 13.62 -4.45
N GLY A 28 45.53 13.63 -5.70
CA GLY A 28 44.54 14.56 -6.24
C GLY A 28 43.17 14.45 -5.54
N GLY A 29 42.53 15.58 -5.49
CA GLY A 29 41.24 15.81 -4.87
C GLY A 29 40.11 15.04 -5.53
N GLN A 30 39.58 14.05 -4.80
CA GLN A 30 38.25 13.47 -4.98
C GLN A 30 37.51 13.31 -3.64
N GLY A 31 38.09 13.73 -2.52
CA GLY A 31 37.50 13.54 -1.19
C GLY A 31 36.51 14.61 -0.71
N ALA A 32 36.53 15.82 -1.34
CA ALA A 32 35.78 16.96 -0.81
C ALA A 32 34.31 17.04 -1.25
N SER A 33 33.92 16.40 -2.38
CA SER A 33 32.52 16.44 -2.84
C SER A 33 31.62 15.45 -2.09
N GLN A 34 32.16 14.31 -1.65
CA GLN A 34 31.39 13.31 -0.94
C GLN A 34 31.08 13.68 0.52
N SER A 35 31.86 14.54 1.15
CA SER A 35 31.58 14.96 2.54
C SER A 35 30.45 15.98 2.63
N HIS A 36 30.32 16.88 1.65
CA HIS A 36 29.26 17.90 1.64
C HIS A 36 27.88 17.30 1.30
N GLU A 37 27.80 16.28 0.43
CA GLU A 37 26.54 15.57 0.18
C GLU A 37 26.07 14.77 1.41
N ARG A 38 26.97 14.22 2.23
CA ARG A 38 26.62 13.52 3.46
C ARG A 38 26.07 14.45 4.55
N GLU A 39 26.58 15.65 4.70
CA GLU A 39 26.06 16.65 5.64
C GLU A 39 24.65 17.15 5.23
N ALA A 40 24.38 17.29 3.94
CA ALA A 40 23.10 17.76 3.43
C ALA A 40 21.94 16.78 3.63
N LEU A 41 22.23 15.48 3.83
CA LEU A 41 21.21 14.42 3.95
C LEU A 41 20.90 14.02 5.40
N GLY A 42 21.58 14.60 6.40
CA GLY A 42 21.27 14.37 7.83
C GLY A 42 21.55 12.94 8.34
N HIS A 43 22.36 12.17 7.65
CA HIS A 43 22.70 10.79 8.04
C HIS A 43 23.75 10.75 9.16
N GLY A 44 23.49 9.95 10.21
CA GLY A 44 24.42 9.75 11.31
C GLY A 44 25.74 9.08 10.89
N TYR A 45 26.85 9.41 11.58
CA TYR A 45 28.19 8.93 11.29
C TYR A 45 28.38 7.40 11.36
N ALA A 46 27.45 6.70 12.03
CA ALA A 46 27.53 5.24 12.22
C ALA A 46 26.93 4.43 11.06
N ARG A 47 26.35 5.06 10.04
CA ARG A 47 25.76 4.32 8.92
C ARG A 47 26.82 3.77 7.99
N PRO A 48 26.64 2.51 7.50
CA PRO A 48 27.53 1.94 6.49
C PRO A 48 27.56 2.81 5.22
N ALA A 49 28.73 2.89 4.59
CA ALA A 49 28.90 3.67 3.36
C ALA A 49 28.07 3.16 2.17
N ARG A 50 27.53 1.92 2.27
CA ARG A 50 26.67 1.32 1.24
C ARG A 50 25.22 1.77 1.33
N SER A 51 24.77 2.33 2.45
CA SER A 51 23.39 2.80 2.68
C SER A 51 23.31 4.28 3.03
N PRO A 52 23.89 5.19 2.22
CA PRO A 52 23.95 6.62 2.57
C PRO A 52 22.57 7.30 2.55
N HIS A 53 21.58 6.71 1.88
CA HIS A 53 20.25 7.29 1.67
C HIS A 53 19.16 6.66 2.53
N SER A 54 19.48 5.64 3.34
CA SER A 54 18.52 4.95 4.19
C SER A 54 18.11 5.78 5.39
N SER A 55 16.80 5.93 5.65
CA SER A 55 16.28 6.63 6.84
C SER A 55 16.57 5.86 8.13
N ARG A 56 16.67 4.53 8.04
CA ARG A 56 16.97 3.59 9.13
C ARG A 56 17.58 2.30 8.59
N SER A 57 18.03 1.42 9.49
CA SER A 57 18.44 0.06 9.12
C SER A 57 17.21 -0.82 8.90
N GLU A 58 17.36 -1.90 8.13
CA GLU A 58 16.38 -2.99 8.11
C GLU A 58 16.16 -3.54 9.51
N VAL A 59 14.94 -4.02 9.77
CA VAL A 59 14.65 -4.81 10.96
C VAL A 59 14.95 -6.28 10.62
N ILE A 60 15.71 -6.97 11.47
CA ILE A 60 16.04 -8.38 11.28
C ILE A 60 15.55 -9.17 12.47
N ALA A 61 14.86 -10.29 12.24
CA ALA A 61 14.31 -11.14 13.30
C ALA A 61 14.27 -12.62 12.91
N PRO A 62 14.40 -13.55 13.87
CA PRO A 62 14.41 -14.98 13.59
C PRO A 62 13.04 -15.65 13.54
N HIS A 63 12.03 -15.15 14.28
CA HIS A 63 10.79 -15.89 14.54
C HIS A 63 9.59 -15.37 13.76
N GLY A 64 9.25 -14.10 13.93
CA GLY A 64 8.10 -13.52 13.27
C GLY A 64 8.29 -12.03 13.03
N MET A 65 7.59 -11.50 12.02
CA MET A 65 7.70 -10.09 11.64
C MET A 65 6.37 -9.56 11.09
N VAL A 66 6.08 -8.31 11.42
CA VAL A 66 4.93 -7.54 10.93
C VAL A 66 5.42 -6.22 10.37
N ALA A 67 4.98 -5.88 9.17
CA ALA A 67 5.18 -4.57 8.57
C ALA A 67 3.81 -3.96 8.22
N ALA A 68 3.52 -2.79 8.78
CA ALA A 68 2.24 -2.10 8.61
C ALA A 68 2.42 -0.57 8.55
N SER A 69 1.43 0.13 8.02
CA SER A 69 1.47 1.59 7.84
C SER A 69 1.33 2.39 9.14
N HIS A 70 1.02 1.72 10.27
CA HIS A 70 0.86 2.38 11.58
C HIS A 70 1.50 1.56 12.72
N PRO A 71 2.24 2.18 13.67
CA PRO A 71 2.96 1.45 14.72
C PRO A 71 2.06 0.68 15.67
N LEU A 72 0.88 1.20 16.05
CA LEU A 72 -0.06 0.50 16.92
C LEU A 72 -0.57 -0.80 16.26
N ALA A 73 -0.80 -0.78 14.95
CA ALA A 73 -1.24 -1.95 14.22
C ALA A 73 -0.11 -3.00 14.12
N ALA A 74 1.12 -2.57 13.81
CA ALA A 74 2.27 -3.47 13.76
C ALA A 74 2.54 -4.12 15.12
N GLN A 75 2.40 -3.37 16.23
CA GLN A 75 2.54 -3.90 17.59
C GLN A 75 1.48 -4.98 17.88
N VAL A 76 0.21 -4.73 17.53
CA VAL A 76 -0.86 -5.73 17.71
C VAL A 76 -0.54 -7.01 16.96
N GLY A 77 -0.06 -6.92 15.72
CA GLY A 77 0.32 -8.12 14.95
C GLY A 77 1.39 -8.96 15.66
N ILE A 78 2.42 -8.32 16.22
CA ILE A 78 3.45 -9.01 17.01
C ILE A 78 2.87 -9.63 18.28
N ASP A 79 1.95 -8.95 18.95
CA ASP A 79 1.33 -9.47 20.18
C ASP A 79 0.47 -10.71 19.87
N ILE A 80 -0.27 -10.73 18.75
CA ILE A 80 -0.99 -11.91 18.26
C ILE A 80 -0.02 -13.06 17.96
N LEU A 81 1.07 -12.82 17.22
CA LEU A 81 2.07 -13.86 16.93
C LEU A 81 2.68 -14.44 18.21
N LYS A 82 3.02 -13.60 19.19
CA LYS A 82 3.57 -14.03 20.49
C LYS A 82 2.54 -14.74 21.36
N ALA A 83 1.25 -14.44 21.21
CA ALA A 83 0.16 -15.14 21.90
C ALA A 83 -0.14 -16.53 21.31
N GLY A 84 0.54 -16.91 20.21
CA GLY A 84 0.39 -18.22 19.57
C GLY A 84 -0.47 -18.22 18.31
N GLY A 85 -0.98 -17.07 17.88
CA GLY A 85 -1.61 -16.90 16.57
C GLY A 85 -0.58 -17.03 15.44
N ASN A 86 -1.05 -17.34 14.24
CA ASN A 86 -0.22 -17.42 13.04
C ASN A 86 -0.23 -16.11 12.22
N ALA A 87 0.39 -16.12 11.04
CA ALA A 87 0.47 -14.95 10.17
C ALA A 87 -0.91 -14.42 9.75
N ILE A 88 -1.89 -15.29 9.59
CA ILE A 88 -3.25 -14.95 9.17
C ILE A 88 -4.02 -14.25 10.30
N ASP A 89 -3.97 -14.80 11.50
CA ASP A 89 -4.59 -14.21 12.69
C ASP A 89 -4.04 -12.80 12.95
N ALA A 90 -2.71 -12.66 12.86
CA ALA A 90 -2.04 -11.38 13.02
C ALA A 90 -2.44 -10.39 11.89
N ALA A 91 -2.51 -10.82 10.63
CA ALA A 91 -2.88 -9.96 9.52
C ALA A 91 -4.31 -9.41 9.67
N VAL A 92 -5.28 -10.22 10.09
CA VAL A 92 -6.66 -9.77 10.34
C VAL A 92 -6.71 -8.80 11.52
N ALA A 93 -6.01 -9.08 12.61
CA ALA A 93 -5.94 -8.19 13.77
C ALA A 93 -5.30 -6.83 13.42
N VAL A 94 -4.19 -6.84 12.67
CA VAL A 94 -3.52 -5.62 12.15
C VAL A 94 -4.48 -4.82 11.29
N ASN A 95 -5.16 -5.48 10.36
CA ASN A 95 -6.10 -4.82 9.45
C ASN A 95 -7.30 -4.19 10.18
N ALA A 96 -7.86 -4.87 11.18
CA ALA A 96 -8.92 -4.32 12.03
C ALA A 96 -8.47 -3.08 12.81
N VAL A 97 -7.23 -3.09 13.35
CA VAL A 97 -6.66 -1.90 14.02
C VAL A 97 -6.43 -0.77 13.03
N LEU A 98 -5.91 -1.06 11.83
CA LEU A 98 -5.73 -0.05 10.78
C LEU A 98 -7.07 0.60 10.40
N GLY A 99 -8.18 -0.14 10.34
CA GLY A 99 -9.53 0.41 10.11
C GLY A 99 -9.97 1.43 11.16
N LEU A 100 -9.39 1.37 12.35
CA LEU A 100 -9.62 2.34 13.43
C LEU A 100 -8.64 3.51 13.38
N VAL A 101 -7.33 3.25 13.24
CA VAL A 101 -6.27 4.26 13.38
C VAL A 101 -5.98 5.00 12.06
N GLU A 102 -6.35 4.43 10.92
CA GLU A 102 -6.29 5.03 9.58
C GLU A 102 -7.68 5.01 8.88
N PRO A 103 -8.74 5.55 9.51
CA PRO A 103 -10.11 5.39 9.04
C PRO A 103 -10.40 6.08 7.70
N HIS A 104 -9.48 6.91 7.24
CA HIS A 104 -9.57 7.58 5.93
C HIS A 104 -9.11 6.68 4.78
N MET A 105 -8.41 5.56 5.06
CA MET A 105 -7.84 4.68 4.04
C MET A 105 -8.56 3.35 3.92
N ASN A 106 -9.04 2.78 5.03
CA ASN A 106 -9.59 1.43 5.09
C ASN A 106 -10.64 1.26 6.20
N GLY A 107 -11.16 0.05 6.34
CA GLY A 107 -12.11 -0.36 7.37
C GLY A 107 -13.19 -1.29 6.83
N VAL A 108 -14.02 -1.85 7.71
CA VAL A 108 -15.06 -2.86 7.36
C VAL A 108 -16.07 -2.42 6.30
N GLY A 109 -16.04 -1.17 5.90
CA GLY A 109 -16.83 -0.64 4.77
C GLY A 109 -16.12 -0.75 3.41
N GLY A 110 -14.96 -1.41 3.34
CA GLY A 110 -14.09 -1.52 2.17
C GLY A 110 -13.95 -2.92 1.60
N ASP A 111 -12.98 -3.05 0.69
CA ASP A 111 -12.64 -4.26 -0.04
C ASP A 111 -11.21 -4.72 0.26
N LEU A 112 -11.01 -6.05 0.29
CA LEU A 112 -9.75 -6.69 0.62
C LEU A 112 -9.28 -7.63 -0.49
N PHE A 113 -7.96 -7.65 -0.71
CA PHE A 113 -7.26 -8.72 -1.41
C PHE A 113 -6.12 -9.26 -0.54
N ALA A 114 -5.83 -10.53 -0.66
CA ALA A 114 -4.68 -11.14 -0.01
C ALA A 114 -3.99 -12.17 -0.91
N ILE A 115 -2.68 -12.29 -0.75
CA ILE A 115 -1.90 -13.47 -1.19
C ILE A 115 -1.37 -14.12 0.08
N VAL A 116 -1.63 -15.40 0.24
CA VAL A 116 -1.17 -16.22 1.35
C VAL A 116 -0.18 -17.24 0.84
N TRP A 117 1.02 -17.26 1.41
CA TRP A 117 1.93 -18.39 1.30
C TRP A 117 1.68 -19.33 2.48
N ASP A 118 1.26 -20.53 2.17
CA ASP A 118 1.10 -21.61 3.15
C ASP A 118 2.35 -22.49 3.15
N ALA A 119 3.06 -22.46 4.25
CA ALA A 119 4.34 -23.17 4.40
C ALA A 119 4.17 -24.70 4.49
N GLU A 120 3.00 -25.19 4.90
CA GLU A 120 2.72 -26.64 4.96
C GLU A 120 2.56 -27.23 3.55
N THR A 121 1.84 -26.54 2.68
CA THR A 121 1.60 -26.99 1.30
C THR A 121 2.61 -26.45 0.29
N GLU A 122 3.49 -25.53 0.71
CA GLU A 122 4.44 -24.79 -0.14
C GLU A 122 3.75 -24.15 -1.36
N ARG A 123 2.58 -23.52 -1.16
CA ARG A 123 1.76 -22.93 -2.22
C ARG A 123 1.29 -21.53 -1.88
N LEU A 124 1.04 -20.74 -2.93
CA LEU A 124 0.37 -19.46 -2.86
C LEU A 124 -1.13 -19.62 -3.11
N TYR A 125 -1.91 -18.86 -2.35
CA TYR A 125 -3.36 -18.75 -2.50
C TYR A 125 -3.74 -17.27 -2.58
N GLY A 126 -4.55 -16.92 -3.57
CA GLY A 126 -5.07 -15.57 -3.74
C GLY A 126 -6.51 -15.46 -3.21
N LEU A 127 -6.83 -14.39 -2.52
CA LEU A 127 -8.18 -14.07 -2.10
C LEU A 127 -8.63 -12.75 -2.73
N ASN A 128 -9.77 -12.79 -3.42
CA ASN A 128 -10.49 -11.62 -3.92
C ASN A 128 -11.76 -11.42 -3.07
N ALA A 129 -11.69 -10.50 -2.12
CA ALA A 129 -12.80 -10.09 -1.26
C ALA A 129 -13.29 -8.69 -1.67
N THR A 130 -13.68 -8.54 -2.94
CA THR A 130 -14.26 -7.31 -3.45
C THR A 130 -15.76 -7.44 -3.68
N GLY A 131 -16.46 -6.38 -3.33
CA GLY A 131 -17.90 -6.35 -3.47
C GLY A 131 -18.38 -5.95 -4.85
N ARG A 132 -19.66 -6.21 -5.08
CA ARG A 132 -20.35 -5.97 -6.34
C ARG A 132 -21.23 -4.73 -6.24
N ALA A 133 -21.52 -4.13 -7.39
CA ALA A 133 -22.56 -3.10 -7.50
C ALA A 133 -23.92 -3.64 -7.04
N PRO A 134 -24.79 -2.81 -6.42
CA PRO A 134 -26.14 -3.21 -6.06
C PRO A 134 -26.93 -3.76 -7.25
N TYR A 135 -27.80 -4.72 -7.01
CA TYR A 135 -28.69 -5.28 -8.04
C TYR A 135 -29.58 -4.23 -8.70
N GLU A 136 -29.99 -3.20 -7.96
CA GLU A 136 -30.86 -2.16 -8.46
C GLU A 136 -30.09 -0.98 -9.10
N LEU A 137 -28.75 -0.93 -8.99
CA LEU A 137 -27.94 0.13 -9.55
C LEU A 137 -27.50 -0.20 -10.98
N ASN A 138 -27.95 0.60 -11.95
CA ASN A 138 -27.62 0.46 -13.37
C ASN A 138 -27.40 1.82 -14.04
N ARG A 139 -26.92 1.83 -15.28
CA ARG A 139 -26.62 3.08 -16.02
C ARG A 139 -27.82 4.00 -16.19
N GLN A 140 -29.05 3.47 -16.30
CA GLN A 140 -30.26 4.27 -16.46
C GLN A 140 -30.53 5.17 -15.23
N VAL A 141 -30.03 4.79 -14.05
CA VAL A 141 -30.08 5.65 -12.85
C VAL A 141 -29.32 6.95 -13.10
N PHE A 142 -28.14 6.87 -13.69
CA PHE A 142 -27.27 8.02 -13.98
C PHE A 142 -27.82 8.84 -15.15
N GLU A 143 -28.34 8.20 -16.19
CA GLU A 143 -29.01 8.88 -17.33
C GLU A 143 -30.18 9.73 -16.85
N ARG A 144 -31.05 9.19 -15.98
CA ARG A 144 -32.18 9.93 -15.39
C ARG A 144 -31.75 11.15 -14.56
N GLN A 145 -30.55 11.11 -14.00
CA GLN A 145 -29.96 12.21 -13.21
C GLN A 145 -29.06 13.13 -14.04
N ASN A 146 -28.97 12.92 -15.38
CA ASN A 146 -28.09 13.66 -16.29
C ASN A 146 -26.61 13.60 -15.85
N LEU A 147 -26.15 12.46 -15.35
CA LEU A 147 -24.76 12.20 -14.98
C LEU A 147 -24.07 11.43 -16.10
N ASP A 148 -22.93 11.92 -16.55
CA ASP A 148 -22.07 11.31 -17.58
C ASP A 148 -21.02 10.38 -17.00
N ARG A 149 -20.86 10.39 -15.67
CA ARG A 149 -19.95 9.52 -14.91
C ARG A 149 -20.51 9.23 -13.52
N VAL A 150 -20.00 8.17 -12.89
CA VAL A 150 -20.29 7.90 -11.49
C VAL A 150 -19.64 9.00 -10.63
N PRO A 151 -20.36 9.59 -9.64
CA PRO A 151 -19.80 10.59 -8.74
C PRO A 151 -18.58 10.07 -7.96
N GLY A 152 -17.76 10.97 -7.41
CA GLY A 152 -16.64 10.59 -6.54
C GLY A 152 -17.05 10.29 -5.09
N THR A 153 -18.25 10.71 -4.65
CA THR A 153 -18.72 10.58 -3.26
C THR A 153 -20.21 10.29 -3.21
N GLY A 154 -20.70 9.87 -2.05
CA GLY A 154 -22.12 9.65 -1.81
C GLY A 154 -22.64 8.28 -2.25
N PRO A 155 -23.97 8.05 -2.10
CA PRO A 155 -24.59 6.72 -2.20
C PRO A 155 -24.50 6.04 -3.56
N LEU A 156 -24.41 6.78 -4.66
CA LEU A 156 -24.28 6.22 -6.01
C LEU A 156 -22.93 5.54 -6.28
N THR A 157 -21.99 5.67 -5.35
CA THR A 157 -20.63 5.11 -5.48
C THR A 157 -20.45 3.80 -4.73
N TRP A 158 -21.46 3.35 -3.99
CA TRP A 158 -21.33 2.21 -3.12
C TRP A 158 -21.30 0.90 -3.89
N THR A 159 -20.39 0.02 -3.47
CA THR A 159 -20.40 -1.43 -3.72
C THR A 159 -20.47 -2.14 -2.38
N VAL A 160 -20.93 -3.37 -2.35
CA VAL A 160 -21.02 -4.16 -1.11
C VAL A 160 -19.64 -4.24 -0.47
N PRO A 161 -19.46 -3.92 0.82
CA PRO A 161 -18.17 -4.08 1.48
C PRO A 161 -17.75 -5.55 1.54
N GLY A 162 -16.52 -5.88 1.14
CA GLY A 162 -16.04 -7.26 1.11
C GLY A 162 -15.09 -7.63 2.25
N ALA A 163 -14.56 -6.65 3.00
CA ALA A 163 -13.49 -6.86 3.97
C ALA A 163 -13.81 -7.91 5.04
N VAL A 164 -15.01 -7.88 5.63
CA VAL A 164 -15.39 -8.80 6.71
C VAL A 164 -15.52 -10.24 6.22
N ASP A 165 -16.04 -10.44 5.00
CA ASP A 165 -16.09 -11.77 4.38
C ASP A 165 -14.67 -12.26 4.05
N GLY A 166 -13.79 -11.35 3.61
CA GLY A 166 -12.38 -11.66 3.40
C GLY A 166 -11.68 -12.12 4.69
N TRP A 167 -11.94 -11.47 5.82
CA TRP A 167 -11.43 -11.90 7.12
C TRP A 167 -11.96 -13.30 7.49
N ASP A 168 -13.25 -13.55 7.29
CA ASP A 168 -13.88 -14.85 7.55
C ASP A 168 -13.23 -15.97 6.73
N GLN A 169 -13.02 -15.73 5.44
CA GLN A 169 -12.36 -16.69 4.54
C GLN A 169 -10.92 -16.97 4.95
N LEU A 170 -10.15 -15.94 5.32
CA LEU A 170 -8.78 -16.09 5.78
C LEU A 170 -8.71 -16.90 7.09
N LEU A 171 -9.47 -16.49 8.10
CA LEU A 171 -9.49 -17.16 9.41
C LEU A 171 -10.01 -18.60 9.32
N THR A 172 -11.08 -18.83 8.55
CA THR A 172 -11.67 -20.17 8.41
C THR A 172 -10.71 -21.15 7.73
N ARG A 173 -9.96 -20.71 6.72
CA ARG A 173 -9.09 -21.59 5.94
C ARG A 173 -7.72 -21.80 6.56
N PHE A 174 -7.12 -20.76 7.11
CA PHE A 174 -5.72 -20.76 7.54
C PHE A 174 -5.51 -20.24 8.96
N GLY A 175 -6.52 -19.61 9.59
CA GLY A 175 -6.39 -19.06 10.93
C GLY A 175 -6.39 -20.12 12.03
N THR A 176 -5.89 -19.75 13.17
CA THR A 176 -5.90 -20.56 14.41
C THR A 176 -6.72 -19.90 15.52
N MET A 177 -7.07 -18.62 15.35
CA MET A 177 -7.87 -17.82 16.27
C MET A 177 -9.21 -17.44 15.63
N GLY A 178 -10.21 -17.13 16.48
CA GLY A 178 -11.50 -16.65 16.02
C GLY A 178 -11.61 -15.12 16.01
N PHE A 179 -12.72 -14.61 15.46
CA PHE A 179 -13.01 -13.17 15.42
C PHE A 179 -12.94 -12.50 16.79
N ALA A 180 -13.36 -13.16 17.86
CA ALA A 180 -13.35 -12.59 19.20
C ALA A 180 -11.93 -12.27 19.68
N GLU A 181 -10.97 -13.12 19.33
CA GLU A 181 -9.57 -12.97 19.72
C GLU A 181 -8.86 -11.92 18.86
N VAL A 182 -8.99 -12.01 17.52
CA VAL A 182 -8.29 -11.10 16.60
C VAL A 182 -8.84 -9.68 16.60
N LEU A 183 -10.13 -9.47 16.95
CA LEU A 183 -10.74 -8.14 17.02
C LEU A 183 -10.59 -7.49 18.40
N ALA A 184 -10.24 -8.24 19.45
CA ALA A 184 -10.13 -7.71 20.82
C ALA A 184 -9.21 -6.48 20.93
N PRO A 185 -8.02 -6.43 20.29
CA PRO A 185 -7.17 -5.24 20.35
C PRO A 185 -7.80 -4.00 19.70
N ALA A 186 -8.44 -4.15 18.54
CA ALA A 186 -9.13 -3.04 17.86
C ALA A 186 -10.31 -2.52 18.67
N ILE A 187 -11.08 -3.41 19.32
CA ILE A 187 -12.15 -3.06 20.23
C ILE A 187 -11.61 -2.27 21.43
N ALA A 188 -10.48 -2.71 22.00
CA ALA A 188 -9.85 -2.03 23.13
C ALA A 188 -9.40 -0.62 22.74
N TYR A 189 -8.65 -0.45 21.64
CA TYR A 189 -8.23 0.87 21.15
C TYR A 189 -9.43 1.79 20.81
N GLY A 190 -10.48 1.24 20.21
CA GLY A 190 -11.68 2.02 19.89
C GLY A 190 -12.42 2.54 21.13
N ARG A 191 -12.45 1.73 22.21
CA ARG A 191 -13.09 2.05 23.50
C ARG A 191 -12.25 3.00 24.35
N ASP A 192 -10.96 2.67 24.52
CA ASP A 192 -10.06 3.41 25.41
C ASP A 192 -9.52 4.66 24.72
N GLY A 193 -9.41 4.63 23.39
CA GLY A 193 -8.90 5.68 22.53
C GLY A 193 -7.43 5.48 22.16
N PHE A 194 -7.02 6.14 21.09
CA PHE A 194 -5.64 6.18 20.61
C PHE A 194 -5.24 7.60 20.22
N PRO A 195 -3.96 8.00 20.35
CA PRO A 195 -3.49 9.30 19.91
C PRO A 195 -3.41 9.36 18.38
N VAL A 196 -3.94 10.42 17.77
CA VAL A 196 -3.87 10.64 16.33
C VAL A 196 -2.45 11.09 15.94
N SER A 197 -1.84 10.40 14.96
CA SER A 197 -0.50 10.70 14.49
C SER A 197 -0.46 11.85 13.48
N GLU A 198 0.72 12.37 13.19
CA GLU A 198 0.91 13.59 12.38
C GLU A 198 0.45 13.44 10.94
N ILE A 199 0.85 12.34 10.26
CA ILE A 199 0.48 12.09 8.87
C ILE A 199 -1.03 11.85 8.76
N ILE A 200 -1.60 11.05 9.67
CA ILE A 200 -3.03 10.73 9.70
C ILE A 200 -3.86 12.00 9.94
N GLN A 201 -3.43 12.87 10.86
CA GLN A 201 -4.10 14.13 11.11
C GLN A 201 -4.17 15.01 9.87
N GLY A 202 -3.07 15.14 9.13
CA GLY A 202 -3.03 15.94 7.90
C GLY A 202 -4.01 15.44 6.83
N GLN A 203 -4.09 14.11 6.66
CA GLN A 203 -5.02 13.48 5.71
C GLN A 203 -6.48 13.58 6.17
N TRP A 204 -6.72 13.47 7.48
CA TRP A 204 -8.04 13.66 8.08
C TRP A 204 -8.54 15.10 7.88
N ALA A 205 -7.70 16.09 8.19
CA ALA A 205 -8.01 17.51 8.02
C ALA A 205 -8.34 17.86 6.56
N ALA A 206 -7.67 17.25 5.59
CA ALA A 206 -7.99 17.45 4.17
C ALA A 206 -9.40 16.98 3.77
N SER A 207 -10.04 16.14 4.59
CA SER A 207 -11.40 15.63 4.36
C SER A 207 -12.49 16.36 5.20
N GLU A 208 -12.13 17.29 6.06
CA GLU A 208 -13.04 17.96 7.01
C GLU A 208 -14.33 18.46 6.33
N ARG A 209 -14.19 19.25 5.29
CA ARG A 209 -15.34 19.85 4.58
C ARG A 209 -16.31 18.79 4.05
N SER A 210 -15.80 17.75 3.43
CA SER A 210 -16.61 16.69 2.83
C SER A 210 -17.26 15.76 3.86
N LEU A 211 -16.62 15.57 5.01
CA LEU A 211 -17.20 14.84 6.14
C LEU A 211 -18.32 15.66 6.81
N ALA A 212 -18.18 16.97 6.86
CA ALA A 212 -19.19 17.87 7.43
C ALA A 212 -20.50 17.93 6.62
N GLU A 213 -20.47 17.53 5.35
CA GLU A 213 -21.67 17.47 4.49
C GLU A 213 -22.66 16.37 4.93
N TRP A 214 -22.18 15.36 5.68
CA TRP A 214 -22.95 14.24 6.17
C TRP A 214 -23.02 14.23 7.69
N PRO A 215 -24.21 14.47 8.29
CA PRO A 215 -24.33 14.56 9.77
C PRO A 215 -23.79 13.34 10.52
N THR A 216 -24.00 12.13 9.99
CA THR A 216 -23.50 10.88 10.60
C THR A 216 -21.97 10.76 10.52
N SER A 217 -21.37 11.23 9.43
CA SER A 217 -19.91 11.25 9.27
C SER A 217 -19.26 12.33 10.13
N ALA A 218 -19.89 13.52 10.20
CA ALA A 218 -19.45 14.58 11.11
C ALA A 218 -19.50 14.11 12.57
N ALA A 219 -20.58 13.46 12.99
CA ALA A 219 -20.72 12.91 14.35
C ALA A 219 -19.65 11.86 14.67
N THR A 220 -19.23 11.07 13.67
CA THR A 220 -18.23 10.01 13.82
C THR A 220 -16.81 10.56 13.81
N TYR A 221 -16.47 11.38 12.82
CA TYR A 221 -15.08 11.73 12.48
C TYR A 221 -14.68 13.17 12.78
N LEU A 222 -15.62 14.04 13.16
CA LEU A 222 -15.35 15.43 13.51
C LEU A 222 -15.77 15.70 14.98
N PRO A 223 -15.14 15.06 15.98
CA PRO A 223 -15.43 15.33 17.37
C PRO A 223 -15.20 16.83 17.65
N ASN A 224 -16.17 17.46 18.33
CA ASN A 224 -16.18 18.91 18.57
C ASN A 224 -16.24 19.77 17.27
N GLY A 225 -16.78 19.20 16.17
CA GLY A 225 -16.96 19.89 14.88
C GLY A 225 -15.70 20.08 14.06
N ARG A 226 -14.59 19.39 14.39
CA ARG A 226 -13.31 19.46 13.69
C ARG A 226 -12.59 18.09 13.68
N PRO A 227 -11.63 17.86 12.79
CA PRO A 227 -10.71 16.73 12.87
C PRO A 227 -9.94 16.74 14.20
N PRO A 228 -9.63 15.57 14.79
CA PRO A 228 -8.76 15.49 15.96
C PRO A 228 -7.39 16.11 15.67
N ALA A 229 -6.79 16.76 16.67
CA ALA A 229 -5.42 17.29 16.57
C ALA A 229 -4.37 16.18 16.72
N VAL A 230 -3.13 16.44 16.32
CA VAL A 230 -1.99 15.54 16.56
C VAL A 230 -1.85 15.29 18.06
N GLY A 231 -1.79 14.01 18.46
CA GLY A 231 -1.72 13.58 19.84
C GLY A 231 -3.06 13.60 20.59
N GLU A 232 -4.13 14.14 20.01
CA GLU A 232 -5.47 14.07 20.59
C GLU A 232 -5.98 12.64 20.60
N VAL A 233 -6.57 12.22 21.72
CA VAL A 233 -7.11 10.87 21.88
C VAL A 233 -8.45 10.77 21.17
N PHE A 234 -8.53 9.94 20.14
CA PHE A 234 -9.75 9.66 19.41
C PHE A 234 -10.37 8.33 19.85
N LYS A 235 -11.70 8.31 19.99
CA LYS A 235 -12.51 7.12 20.30
C LYS A 235 -13.59 6.95 19.26
N ASN A 236 -13.93 5.68 18.95
CA ASN A 236 -14.98 5.40 17.99
C ASN A 236 -15.93 4.32 18.53
N SER A 237 -16.90 4.75 19.31
CA SER A 237 -17.89 3.85 19.94
C SER A 237 -18.80 3.15 18.94
N GLY A 238 -19.05 3.76 17.77
CA GLY A 238 -19.79 3.12 16.67
C GLY A 238 -19.06 1.90 16.13
N LEU A 239 -17.78 2.08 15.77
CA LEU A 239 -16.94 1.00 15.27
C LEU A 239 -16.70 -0.10 16.33
N VAL A 240 -16.59 0.29 17.62
CA VAL A 240 -16.52 -0.69 18.72
C VAL A 240 -17.74 -1.59 18.71
N ARG A 241 -18.98 -1.03 18.64
CA ARG A 241 -20.20 -1.84 18.57
C ARG A 241 -20.24 -2.75 17.34
N THR A 242 -19.79 -2.24 16.19
CA THR A 242 -19.67 -3.01 14.95
C THR A 242 -18.71 -4.19 15.12
N TYR A 243 -17.49 -3.95 15.63
CA TYR A 243 -16.51 -5.03 15.87
C TYR A 243 -16.99 -6.02 16.93
N GLU A 244 -17.65 -5.58 18.01
CA GLU A 244 -18.24 -6.47 19.01
C GLU A 244 -19.35 -7.34 18.41
N ALA A 245 -20.15 -6.83 17.47
CA ALA A 245 -21.17 -7.62 16.78
C ALA A 245 -20.51 -8.69 15.89
N ILE A 246 -19.47 -8.34 15.13
CA ILE A 246 -18.70 -9.28 14.30
C ILE A 246 -17.98 -10.31 15.19
N ALA A 247 -17.36 -9.88 16.30
CA ALA A 247 -16.69 -10.78 17.24
C ALA A 247 -17.63 -11.86 17.81
N ARG A 248 -18.91 -11.52 18.04
CA ARG A 248 -19.93 -12.45 18.57
C ARG A 248 -20.60 -13.31 17.51
N GLY A 249 -20.88 -12.76 16.34
CA GLY A 249 -21.74 -13.39 15.33
C GLY A 249 -21.04 -13.69 13.99
N GLY A 250 -19.74 -13.44 13.92
CA GLY A 250 -18.94 -13.68 12.71
C GLY A 250 -19.44 -12.90 11.51
N ARG A 251 -19.17 -13.45 10.33
CA ARG A 251 -19.58 -12.94 9.02
C ARG A 251 -21.08 -12.61 8.95
N ASP A 252 -21.93 -13.48 9.47
CA ASP A 252 -23.39 -13.32 9.39
C ASP A 252 -23.91 -12.11 10.17
N ALA A 253 -23.21 -11.65 11.22
CA ALA A 253 -23.55 -10.42 11.92
C ALA A 253 -23.45 -9.20 10.99
N PHE A 254 -22.49 -9.22 10.05
CA PHE A 254 -22.31 -8.14 9.07
C PHE A 254 -23.28 -8.25 7.89
N TYR A 255 -23.34 -9.42 7.22
CA TYR A 255 -24.04 -9.55 5.93
C TYR A 255 -25.51 -9.95 6.03
N ARG A 256 -25.95 -10.58 7.15
CA ARG A 256 -27.34 -11.03 7.38
C ARG A 256 -27.95 -10.44 8.64
N GLY A 257 -27.08 -9.83 9.47
CA GLY A 257 -27.44 -9.28 10.77
C GLY A 257 -27.94 -7.84 10.75
N GLU A 258 -27.85 -7.20 11.90
CA GLU A 258 -28.30 -5.83 12.11
C GLU A 258 -27.46 -4.80 11.32
N ILE A 259 -26.17 -5.10 11.08
CA ILE A 259 -25.29 -4.20 10.35
C ILE A 259 -25.78 -4.02 8.90
N ALA A 260 -26.06 -5.12 8.18
CA ALA A 260 -26.63 -5.05 6.82
C ALA A 260 -27.98 -4.33 6.80
N ARG A 261 -28.89 -4.68 7.73
CA ARG A 261 -30.21 -4.01 7.81
C ARG A 261 -30.08 -2.50 8.03
N THR A 262 -29.16 -2.08 8.88
CA THR A 262 -28.89 -0.66 9.13
C THR A 262 -28.36 0.04 7.87
N ILE A 263 -27.41 -0.60 7.15
CA ILE A 263 -26.88 -0.05 5.90
C ILE A 263 -27.97 0.06 4.83
N VAL A 264 -28.80 -0.97 4.66
CA VAL A 264 -29.88 -1.00 3.67
C VAL A 264 -30.93 0.07 3.97
N SER A 265 -31.40 0.18 5.20
CA SER A 265 -32.36 1.21 5.62
C SER A 265 -31.81 2.64 5.46
N PHE A 266 -30.53 2.83 5.79
CA PHE A 266 -29.85 4.10 5.57
C PHE A 266 -29.71 4.40 4.07
N SER A 267 -29.38 3.40 3.25
CA SER A 267 -29.28 3.49 1.79
C SER A 267 -30.60 3.97 1.18
N GLU A 268 -31.71 3.32 1.51
CA GLU A 268 -33.05 3.68 1.05
C GLU A 268 -33.39 5.14 1.41
N SER A 269 -33.10 5.56 2.63
CA SER A 269 -33.42 6.90 3.12
C SER A 269 -32.54 8.02 2.52
N ASN A 270 -31.40 7.67 1.91
CA ASN A 270 -30.40 8.62 1.42
C ASN A 270 -30.11 8.50 -0.08
N GLY A 271 -31.00 7.83 -0.85
CA GLY A 271 -30.89 7.73 -2.31
C GLY A 271 -29.83 6.73 -2.80
N GLY A 272 -29.47 5.77 -1.97
CA GLY A 272 -28.70 4.59 -2.35
C GLY A 272 -29.59 3.47 -2.91
N TYR A 273 -28.95 2.39 -3.36
CA TYR A 273 -29.60 1.28 -4.07
C TYR A 273 -29.34 -0.08 -3.44
N PHE A 274 -28.80 -0.12 -2.22
CA PHE A 274 -28.61 -1.38 -1.50
C PHE A 274 -29.93 -2.00 -1.08
N THR A 275 -30.02 -3.33 -1.25
CA THR A 275 -31.06 -4.20 -0.76
C THR A 275 -30.45 -5.34 0.06
N MET A 276 -31.24 -6.05 0.85
CA MET A 276 -30.72 -7.20 1.63
C MET A 276 -30.08 -8.28 0.76
N PRO A 277 -30.63 -8.66 -0.41
CA PRO A 277 -29.99 -9.62 -1.31
C PRO A 277 -28.55 -9.25 -1.71
N ASP A 278 -28.22 -7.96 -1.84
CA ASP A 278 -26.85 -7.54 -2.17
C ASP A 278 -25.83 -8.02 -1.12
N PHE A 279 -26.21 -7.99 0.15
CA PHE A 279 -25.38 -8.45 1.27
C PHE A 279 -25.45 -9.97 1.47
N GLU A 280 -26.63 -10.56 1.40
CA GLU A 280 -26.85 -12.00 1.63
C GLU A 280 -26.12 -12.86 0.59
N ASP A 281 -26.05 -12.39 -0.67
CA ASP A 281 -25.41 -13.07 -1.79
C ASP A 281 -23.90 -12.76 -1.91
N HIS A 282 -23.39 -11.80 -1.10
CA HIS A 282 -21.97 -11.47 -1.16
C HIS A 282 -21.11 -12.65 -0.72
N SER A 283 -20.08 -12.95 -1.50
CA SER A 283 -19.02 -13.91 -1.17
C SER A 283 -17.70 -13.53 -1.81
N SER A 284 -16.63 -13.69 -1.05
CA SER A 284 -15.25 -13.63 -1.55
C SER A 284 -14.91 -14.87 -2.36
N VAL A 285 -13.92 -14.75 -3.24
CA VAL A 285 -13.51 -15.83 -4.14
C VAL A 285 -12.03 -16.13 -3.97
N TRP A 286 -11.69 -17.38 -3.72
CA TRP A 286 -10.32 -17.86 -3.82
C TRP A 286 -9.92 -17.96 -5.29
N VAL A 287 -8.79 -17.32 -5.64
CA VAL A 287 -8.26 -17.25 -7.00
C VAL A 287 -6.83 -17.78 -7.03
N GLU A 288 -6.41 -18.35 -8.17
CA GLU A 288 -4.99 -18.66 -8.38
C GLU A 288 -4.25 -17.36 -8.71
N PRO A 289 -3.21 -16.97 -7.94
CA PRO A 289 -2.39 -15.82 -8.29
C PRO A 289 -1.74 -16.01 -9.66
N VAL A 290 -1.60 -14.92 -10.40
CA VAL A 290 -0.92 -14.94 -11.70
C VAL A 290 0.53 -14.49 -11.54
N THR A 291 1.41 -15.04 -12.38
CA THR A 291 2.85 -14.80 -12.27
C THR A 291 3.52 -14.46 -13.58
N SER A 292 4.59 -13.71 -13.48
CA SER A 292 5.59 -13.56 -14.54
C SER A 292 6.98 -13.47 -13.92
N SER A 293 7.98 -14.05 -14.57
CA SER A 293 9.36 -13.95 -14.11
C SER A 293 9.93 -12.54 -14.35
N TYR A 294 10.81 -12.08 -13.47
CA TYR A 294 11.62 -10.87 -13.66
C TYR A 294 13.04 -11.14 -13.14
N ARG A 295 14.04 -11.15 -14.03
CA ARG A 295 15.46 -11.39 -13.65
C ARG A 295 15.67 -12.69 -12.84
N GLY A 296 14.87 -13.74 -13.09
CA GLY A 296 14.97 -15.02 -12.37
C GLY A 296 14.22 -15.07 -11.04
N TYR A 297 13.35 -14.11 -10.79
CA TYR A 297 12.39 -14.10 -9.69
C TYR A 297 10.98 -14.23 -10.24
N ASP A 298 10.13 -15.03 -9.64
CA ASP A 298 8.72 -15.15 -10.02
C ASP A 298 7.89 -14.16 -9.20
N VAL A 299 7.33 -13.16 -9.88
CA VAL A 299 6.50 -12.12 -9.27
C VAL A 299 5.03 -12.51 -9.39
N TRP A 300 4.34 -12.59 -8.27
CA TRP A 300 2.95 -13.02 -8.15
C TRP A 300 2.04 -11.88 -7.79
N GLU A 301 0.91 -11.79 -8.47
CA GLU A 301 -0.12 -10.77 -8.28
C GLU A 301 -1.52 -11.40 -8.33
N ILE A 302 -2.52 -10.67 -7.83
CA ILE A 302 -3.93 -11.08 -7.96
C ILE A 302 -4.41 -10.79 -9.39
N PRO A 303 -5.13 -11.74 -10.02
CA PRO A 303 -5.73 -11.53 -11.35
C PRO A 303 -6.82 -10.45 -11.33
N PRO A 304 -7.30 -9.98 -12.50
CA PRO A 304 -8.45 -9.08 -12.59
C PRO A 304 -9.68 -9.61 -11.83
N ASN A 305 -10.49 -8.76 -11.23
CA ASN A 305 -10.62 -7.29 -11.37
C ASN A 305 -9.51 -6.43 -10.72
N SER A 306 -8.55 -7.04 -9.98
CA SER A 306 -7.35 -6.34 -9.50
C SER A 306 -6.47 -5.84 -10.65
N SER A 307 -5.73 -4.76 -10.39
CA SER A 307 -4.73 -4.21 -11.32
C SER A 307 -3.36 -4.90 -11.24
N GLY A 308 -3.23 -6.03 -10.55
CA GLY A 308 -1.95 -6.74 -10.33
C GLY A 308 -1.18 -7.03 -11.61
N ILE A 309 -1.87 -7.46 -12.68
CA ILE A 309 -1.25 -7.75 -13.97
C ILE A 309 -0.53 -6.54 -14.59
N VAL A 310 -0.88 -5.31 -14.18
CA VAL A 310 -0.23 -4.08 -14.71
C VAL A 310 1.23 -4.00 -14.28
N ALA A 311 1.55 -4.37 -13.03
CA ALA A 311 2.94 -4.43 -12.58
C ALA A 311 3.72 -5.50 -13.34
N LEU A 312 3.12 -6.68 -13.57
CA LEU A 312 3.74 -7.76 -14.36
C LEU A 312 4.01 -7.31 -15.80
N MET A 313 3.06 -6.61 -16.44
CA MET A 313 3.26 -6.04 -17.78
C MET A 313 4.40 -5.02 -17.81
N MET A 314 4.48 -4.12 -16.81
CA MET A 314 5.56 -3.13 -16.71
C MET A 314 6.92 -3.80 -16.53
N LEU A 315 7.03 -4.76 -15.61
CA LEU A 315 8.26 -5.52 -15.37
C LEU A 315 8.71 -6.28 -16.64
N ASN A 316 7.79 -6.94 -17.34
CA ASN A 316 8.08 -7.65 -18.59
C ASN A 316 8.59 -6.73 -19.70
N ILE A 317 8.06 -5.51 -19.80
CA ILE A 317 8.57 -4.50 -20.73
C ILE A 317 9.99 -4.10 -20.35
N LEU A 318 10.22 -3.80 -19.05
CA LEU A 318 11.51 -3.32 -18.53
C LEU A 318 12.60 -4.41 -18.57
N GLU A 319 12.25 -5.68 -18.45
CA GLU A 319 13.21 -6.79 -18.49
C GLU A 319 14.05 -6.83 -19.77
N GLY A 320 13.54 -6.26 -20.86
CA GLY A 320 14.27 -6.16 -22.12
C GLY A 320 15.34 -5.07 -22.19
N TYR A 321 15.53 -4.31 -21.12
CA TYR A 321 16.57 -3.28 -20.98
C TYR A 321 17.53 -3.63 -19.87
N ASP A 322 18.79 -3.21 -19.99
CA ASP A 322 19.78 -3.30 -18.90
C ASP A 322 19.63 -2.11 -17.95
N ILE A 323 18.56 -2.16 -17.13
CA ILE A 323 18.21 -1.08 -16.19
C ILE A 323 19.34 -0.78 -15.21
N ALA A 324 20.07 -1.82 -14.76
CA ALA A 324 21.18 -1.66 -13.81
C ALA A 324 22.29 -0.74 -14.38
N SER A 325 22.61 -0.89 -15.66
CA SER A 325 23.67 -0.08 -16.31
C SER A 325 23.29 1.37 -16.54
N LEU A 326 21.97 1.67 -16.61
CA LEU A 326 21.47 3.04 -16.79
C LEU A 326 21.58 3.91 -15.54
N GLY A 327 21.69 3.30 -14.37
CA GLY A 327 21.79 3.97 -13.08
C GLY A 327 20.42 4.25 -12.43
N HIS A 328 20.41 4.17 -11.09
CA HIS A 328 19.21 4.41 -10.30
C HIS A 328 18.74 5.87 -10.45
N ASN A 329 17.45 6.04 -10.76
CA ASN A 329 16.83 7.35 -10.96
C ASN A 329 17.54 8.27 -11.99
N SER A 330 18.26 7.70 -12.96
CA SER A 330 18.72 8.44 -14.13
C SER A 330 17.54 8.87 -15.00
N ALA A 331 17.74 9.82 -15.90
CA ALA A 331 16.69 10.23 -16.84
C ALA A 331 16.24 9.09 -17.75
N GLU A 332 17.18 8.25 -18.18
CA GLU A 332 16.91 7.08 -19.01
C GLU A 332 16.05 6.03 -18.27
N THR A 333 16.41 5.71 -17.02
CA THR A 333 15.64 4.74 -16.20
C THR A 333 14.24 5.27 -15.94
N ILE A 334 14.09 6.54 -15.53
CA ILE A 334 12.77 7.16 -15.28
C ILE A 334 11.95 7.22 -16.56
N HIS A 335 12.56 7.55 -17.70
CA HIS A 335 11.90 7.56 -19.00
C HIS A 335 11.33 6.17 -19.34
N LEU A 336 12.14 5.11 -19.26
CA LEU A 336 11.71 3.74 -19.58
C LEU A 336 10.58 3.26 -18.65
N ILE A 337 10.68 3.51 -17.35
CA ILE A 337 9.61 3.20 -16.39
C ILE A 337 8.32 3.95 -16.76
N THR A 338 8.43 5.22 -17.13
CA THR A 338 7.28 6.06 -17.51
C THR A 338 6.63 5.57 -18.80
N GLU A 339 7.41 5.21 -19.81
CA GLU A 339 6.90 4.69 -21.08
C GLU A 339 6.27 3.30 -20.92
N ALA A 340 6.91 2.40 -20.16
CA ALA A 340 6.34 1.10 -19.80
C ALA A 340 4.98 1.28 -19.07
N LYS A 341 4.91 2.23 -18.12
CA LYS A 341 3.66 2.58 -17.44
C LYS A 341 2.58 3.04 -18.43
N LYS A 342 2.88 3.94 -19.34
CA LYS A 342 1.88 4.44 -20.30
C LYS A 342 1.27 3.32 -21.11
N LEU A 343 2.08 2.38 -21.56
CA LEU A 343 1.65 1.23 -22.35
C LEU A 343 0.81 0.26 -21.51
N ALA A 344 1.28 -0.14 -20.33
CA ALA A 344 0.59 -1.09 -19.47
C ALA A 344 -0.76 -0.52 -18.95
N PHE A 345 -0.84 0.78 -18.67
CA PHE A 345 -2.10 1.42 -18.25
C PHE A 345 -3.11 1.56 -19.39
N ALA A 346 -2.66 1.78 -20.62
CA ALA A 346 -3.56 1.74 -21.78
C ALA A 346 -4.18 0.33 -21.97
N ASP A 347 -3.42 -0.72 -21.72
CA ASP A 347 -3.93 -2.09 -21.74
C ASP A 347 -4.85 -2.37 -20.54
N ARG A 348 -4.51 -1.88 -19.33
CA ARG A 348 -5.38 -1.95 -18.16
C ARG A 348 -6.77 -1.37 -18.44
N ASP A 349 -6.80 -0.13 -18.91
CA ASP A 349 -8.05 0.60 -19.13
C ASP A 349 -8.95 -0.09 -20.16
N ARG A 350 -8.38 -0.92 -21.02
CA ARG A 350 -9.13 -1.69 -22.02
C ARG A 350 -9.52 -3.09 -21.52
N TYR A 351 -8.66 -3.76 -20.76
CA TYR A 351 -8.78 -5.21 -20.53
C TYR A 351 -8.95 -5.61 -19.06
N VAL A 352 -8.73 -4.71 -18.07
CA VAL A 352 -8.95 -5.05 -16.66
C VAL A 352 -10.37 -4.72 -16.24
N ALA A 353 -11.14 -5.76 -15.90
CA ALA A 353 -12.53 -5.67 -15.50
C ALA A 353 -12.90 -6.90 -14.65
N ASP A 354 -14.18 -7.06 -14.30
CA ASP A 354 -14.69 -8.25 -13.63
C ASP A 354 -14.48 -9.50 -14.51
N ALA A 355 -13.66 -10.43 -14.04
CA ALA A 355 -13.37 -11.67 -14.75
C ALA A 355 -14.57 -12.66 -14.76
N ASP A 356 -15.51 -12.55 -13.80
CA ASP A 356 -16.73 -13.36 -13.79
C ASP A 356 -17.68 -12.93 -14.91
N ALA A 357 -17.63 -11.65 -15.31
CA ALA A 357 -18.49 -11.09 -16.34
C ALA A 357 -17.84 -11.05 -17.74
N ASN A 358 -16.52 -11.26 -17.84
CA ASN A 358 -15.76 -11.06 -19.08
C ASN A 358 -14.68 -12.12 -19.28
N MET A 359 -14.47 -12.55 -20.54
CA MET A 359 -13.28 -13.30 -20.93
C MET A 359 -12.12 -12.32 -21.14
N LEU A 360 -11.14 -12.34 -20.24
CA LEU A 360 -9.99 -11.44 -20.26
C LEU A 360 -8.73 -12.18 -20.72
N PRO A 361 -7.92 -11.61 -21.66
CA PRO A 361 -6.73 -12.27 -22.20
C PRO A 361 -5.52 -12.13 -21.25
N VAL A 362 -5.68 -12.52 -19.98
CA VAL A 362 -4.67 -12.30 -18.93
C VAL A 362 -3.34 -12.95 -19.28
N ALA A 363 -3.35 -14.22 -19.70
CA ALA A 363 -2.13 -14.95 -20.03
C ALA A 363 -1.34 -14.29 -21.18
N GLU A 364 -2.04 -13.74 -22.19
CA GLU A 364 -1.40 -13.01 -23.27
C GLU A 364 -0.81 -11.69 -22.79
N LEU A 365 -1.57 -10.90 -22.01
CA LEU A 365 -1.15 -9.59 -21.51
C LEU A 365 0.14 -9.64 -20.70
N ILE A 366 0.33 -10.70 -19.91
CA ILE A 366 1.53 -10.90 -19.09
C ILE A 366 2.61 -11.74 -19.78
N SER A 367 2.44 -12.10 -21.06
CA SER A 367 3.44 -12.88 -21.81
C SER A 367 4.66 -12.03 -22.19
N LYS A 368 5.81 -12.68 -22.33
CA LYS A 368 7.06 -12.03 -22.78
C LYS A 368 6.96 -11.58 -24.25
N GLU A 369 6.24 -12.31 -25.07
CA GLU A 369 5.98 -11.99 -26.47
C GLU A 369 5.16 -10.72 -26.61
N TYR A 370 4.10 -10.57 -25.80
CA TYR A 370 3.33 -9.34 -25.77
C TYR A 370 4.16 -8.16 -25.28
N ALA A 371 4.92 -8.34 -24.21
CA ALA A 371 5.82 -7.33 -23.68
C ALA A 371 6.86 -6.89 -24.72
N ALA A 372 7.40 -7.81 -25.52
CA ALA A 372 8.34 -7.47 -26.61
C ALA A 372 7.67 -6.59 -27.68
N ARG A 373 6.41 -6.88 -28.06
CA ARG A 373 5.64 -6.03 -28.99
C ARG A 373 5.40 -4.64 -28.41
N ARG A 374 5.05 -4.56 -27.11
CA ARG A 374 4.81 -3.26 -26.43
C ARG A 374 6.11 -2.47 -26.28
N ARG A 375 7.22 -3.13 -25.91
CA ARG A 375 8.55 -2.52 -25.79
C ARG A 375 9.02 -1.91 -27.11
N ALA A 376 8.73 -2.52 -28.25
CA ALA A 376 9.08 -2.00 -29.57
C ALA A 376 8.42 -0.64 -29.90
N LEU A 377 7.41 -0.23 -29.13
CA LEU A 377 6.75 1.09 -29.27
C LEU A 377 7.44 2.19 -28.47
N ILE A 378 8.40 1.86 -27.63
CA ILE A 378 9.14 2.83 -26.80
C ILE A 378 10.27 3.44 -27.62
N ASP A 379 10.21 4.76 -27.81
CA ASP A 379 11.33 5.55 -28.33
C ASP A 379 12.19 6.00 -27.15
N GLN A 380 13.41 5.48 -27.03
CA GLN A 380 14.30 5.79 -25.89
C GLN A 380 14.78 7.25 -25.86
N MET A 381 14.63 8.00 -26.95
CA MET A 381 15.07 9.39 -27.09
C MET A 381 13.92 10.39 -27.04
N ARG A 382 12.66 9.91 -26.95
CA ARG A 382 11.49 10.78 -26.99
C ARG A 382 10.32 10.18 -26.25
N ALA A 383 9.76 10.98 -25.34
CA ALA A 383 8.52 10.61 -24.65
C ALA A 383 7.37 10.48 -25.64
N SER A 384 6.64 9.36 -25.57
CA SER A 384 5.43 9.18 -26.34
C SER A 384 4.39 10.23 -25.93
N GLY A 385 3.69 10.77 -26.92
CA GLY A 385 2.51 11.62 -26.70
C GLY A 385 1.42 10.85 -25.94
N THR A 386 0.24 11.43 -25.80
CA THR A 386 -0.88 10.82 -25.07
C THR A 386 -1.22 9.45 -25.67
N VAL A 387 -0.75 8.38 -25.03
CA VAL A 387 -1.42 7.09 -25.08
C VAL A 387 -2.71 7.34 -24.32
N ARG A 388 -3.89 7.22 -24.96
CA ARG A 388 -5.16 7.47 -24.29
C ARG A 388 -5.23 6.60 -23.06
N ALA A 389 -5.11 7.23 -21.91
CA ALA A 389 -5.37 6.65 -20.61
C ALA A 389 -6.62 7.33 -20.07
N GLY A 390 -7.50 6.54 -19.47
CA GLY A 390 -8.68 7.06 -18.81
C GLY A 390 -8.33 7.90 -17.57
N ASP A 391 -9.28 8.62 -17.19
CA ASP A 391 -9.62 9.48 -16.06
C ASP A 391 -8.55 9.84 -15.00
N PRO A 392 -8.36 11.15 -14.74
CA PRO A 392 -7.42 11.70 -13.75
C PRO A 392 -7.94 11.77 -12.30
N THR A 393 -8.98 11.04 -11.89
CA THR A 393 -9.39 10.98 -10.47
C THR A 393 -8.41 10.13 -9.66
N ASP A 394 -7.32 10.76 -9.26
CA ASP A 394 -6.10 10.10 -8.82
C ASP A 394 -5.87 10.15 -7.29
N ASN A 395 -6.93 10.27 -6.48
CA ASN A 395 -6.86 10.35 -5.03
C ASN A 395 -7.41 9.07 -4.35
N ALA A 396 -6.95 7.91 -4.79
CA ALA A 396 -7.24 6.65 -4.12
C ALA A 396 -6.31 6.46 -2.93
N GLU A 397 -6.87 6.19 -1.76
CA GLU A 397 -6.20 5.89 -0.50
C GLU A 397 -6.35 4.39 -0.18
N THR A 398 -5.38 3.82 0.52
CA THR A 398 -5.28 2.38 0.72
C THR A 398 -4.35 2.10 1.89
N VAL A 399 -4.54 0.99 2.61
CA VAL A 399 -3.52 0.43 3.51
C VAL A 399 -2.95 -0.86 2.93
N TYR A 400 -1.67 -1.08 3.17
CA TYR A 400 -0.97 -2.33 2.91
C TYR A 400 -0.26 -2.82 4.16
N LEU A 401 -0.35 -4.12 4.41
CA LEU A 401 0.37 -4.80 5.49
C LEU A 401 0.90 -6.15 5.03
N THR A 402 1.96 -6.62 5.68
CA THR A 402 2.46 -7.98 5.51
C THR A 402 2.94 -8.57 6.83
N VAL A 403 2.72 -9.87 6.99
CA VAL A 403 3.08 -10.64 8.18
C VAL A 403 3.76 -11.93 7.75
N VAL A 404 4.83 -12.30 8.45
CA VAL A 404 5.47 -13.62 8.35
C VAL A 404 5.59 -14.19 9.76
N ASP A 405 5.14 -15.43 9.98
CA ASP A 405 5.22 -16.11 11.27
C ASP A 405 6.48 -17.00 11.41
N LYS A 406 6.61 -17.65 12.57
CA LYS A 406 7.75 -18.52 12.88
C LYS A 406 7.85 -19.76 11.99
N ASP A 407 6.72 -20.23 11.48
CA ASP A 407 6.59 -21.39 10.60
C ASP A 407 6.77 -21.03 9.12
N ARG A 408 6.98 -19.71 8.83
CA ARG A 408 7.14 -19.12 7.50
C ARG A 408 5.85 -19.08 6.67
N ASN A 409 4.67 -19.19 7.31
CA ASN A 409 3.47 -18.70 6.64
C ASN A 409 3.58 -17.20 6.46
N ALA A 410 3.12 -16.71 5.30
CA ALA A 410 3.20 -15.29 4.98
C ALA A 410 1.88 -14.78 4.39
N VAL A 411 1.53 -13.55 4.76
CA VAL A 411 0.35 -12.85 4.24
C VAL A 411 0.75 -11.51 3.68
N SER A 412 0.46 -11.28 2.41
CA SER A 412 0.46 -9.99 1.74
C SER A 412 -0.99 -9.53 1.63
N LEU A 413 -1.38 -8.49 2.36
CA LEU A 413 -2.77 -8.05 2.47
C LEU A 413 -2.91 -6.55 2.16
N ILE A 414 -3.91 -6.23 1.36
CA ILE A 414 -4.26 -4.86 1.01
C ILE A 414 -5.75 -4.65 1.19
N GLU A 415 -6.13 -3.56 1.84
CA GLU A 415 -7.52 -3.16 2.04
C GLU A 415 -7.72 -1.68 1.71
N SER A 416 -8.91 -1.33 1.25
CA SER A 416 -9.21 0.05 0.86
C SER A 416 -10.70 0.33 0.83
N ILE A 417 -11.04 1.54 1.24
CA ILE A 417 -12.34 2.17 0.93
C ILE A 417 -12.27 3.08 -0.31
N PHE A 418 -11.16 3.04 -1.07
CA PHE A 418 -10.81 3.76 -2.30
C PHE A 418 -10.42 5.23 -2.08
N GLY A 419 -11.34 6.19 -2.11
CA GLY A 419 -11.03 7.59 -1.81
C GLY A 419 -10.83 7.83 -0.31
N GLY A 420 -10.14 8.90 0.09
CA GLY A 420 -10.00 9.23 1.50
C GLY A 420 -11.37 9.31 2.19
N PHE A 421 -11.62 8.54 3.25
CA PHE A 421 -12.95 8.29 3.86
C PHE A 421 -14.00 7.74 2.87
N GLY A 422 -13.58 7.02 1.85
CA GLY A 422 -14.47 6.36 0.88
C GLY A 422 -15.47 7.30 0.25
N SER A 423 -16.75 6.94 0.33
CA SER A 423 -17.88 7.75 -0.14
C SER A 423 -18.14 9.01 0.70
N LYS A 424 -17.39 9.23 1.77
CA LYS A 424 -17.60 10.24 2.82
C LYS A 424 -18.83 9.99 3.71
N VAL A 425 -19.45 8.84 3.61
CA VAL A 425 -20.73 8.55 4.27
C VAL A 425 -20.56 7.40 5.27
N VAL A 426 -20.86 7.69 6.52
CA VAL A 426 -21.01 6.70 7.59
C VAL A 426 -22.49 6.31 7.67
N PRO A 427 -22.87 5.03 7.47
CA PRO A 427 -24.27 4.61 7.62
C PRO A 427 -24.69 4.69 9.09
N ALA A 428 -25.66 5.55 9.37
CA ALA A 428 -26.20 5.75 10.73
C ALA A 428 -25.08 5.97 11.78
N ASP A 429 -25.01 5.11 12.81
CA ASP A 429 -24.05 5.16 13.90
C ASP A 429 -23.08 3.98 13.92
N LEU A 430 -22.84 3.34 12.75
CA LEU A 430 -21.98 2.16 12.65
C LEU A 430 -20.49 2.45 12.81
N GLY A 431 -20.08 3.72 12.70
CA GLY A 431 -18.71 4.16 13.03
C GLY A 431 -17.67 3.89 11.94
N PHE A 432 -18.07 3.51 10.72
CA PHE A 432 -17.17 3.36 9.57
C PHE A 432 -17.79 3.95 8.30
N ALA A 433 -16.94 4.46 7.41
CA ALA A 433 -17.38 4.96 6.12
C ALA A 433 -17.51 3.82 5.09
N LEU A 434 -18.52 3.90 4.23
CA LEU A 434 -18.63 3.00 3.07
C LEU A 434 -17.68 3.44 1.96
N GLN A 435 -17.09 2.47 1.27
CA GLN A 435 -16.23 2.68 0.11
C GLN A 435 -16.97 3.39 -1.04
N ASN A 436 -16.18 4.10 -1.87
CA ASN A 436 -16.68 4.70 -3.10
C ASN A 436 -16.18 3.95 -4.35
N ARG A 437 -15.99 2.64 -4.25
CA ARG A 437 -15.39 1.82 -5.32
C ARG A 437 -16.19 1.84 -6.62
N GLY A 438 -17.50 2.02 -6.55
CA GLY A 438 -18.35 2.18 -7.72
C GLY A 438 -17.98 3.34 -8.64
N SER A 439 -17.28 4.38 -8.12
CA SER A 439 -16.76 5.45 -8.96
C SER A 439 -15.72 4.99 -9.99
N GLY A 440 -15.18 3.78 -9.84
CA GLY A 440 -14.30 3.12 -10.81
C GLY A 440 -15.01 2.56 -12.05
N PHE A 441 -16.33 2.45 -12.05
CA PHE A 441 -17.07 1.99 -13.22
C PHE A 441 -17.11 3.02 -14.35
N SER A 442 -17.07 2.54 -15.59
CA SER A 442 -17.42 3.33 -16.78
C SER A 442 -18.93 3.34 -16.98
N LEU A 443 -19.48 4.47 -17.44
CA LEU A 443 -20.87 4.55 -17.95
C LEU A 443 -20.93 4.38 -19.47
N GLU A 444 -19.80 4.21 -20.14
CA GLU A 444 -19.73 4.00 -21.60
C GLU A 444 -20.29 2.61 -21.96
N PRO A 445 -21.30 2.56 -22.88
CA PRO A 445 -21.86 1.30 -23.35
C PRO A 445 -20.80 0.41 -24.03
N GLY A 446 -20.74 -0.88 -23.64
CA GLY A 446 -19.83 -1.85 -24.25
C GLY A 446 -18.39 -1.79 -23.72
N HIS A 447 -18.08 -0.89 -22.79
CA HIS A 447 -16.81 -0.93 -22.08
C HIS A 447 -16.77 -2.15 -21.15
N LEU A 448 -15.63 -2.89 -21.09
CA LEU A 448 -15.54 -4.11 -20.25
C LEU A 448 -15.81 -3.82 -18.76
N ASN A 449 -15.39 -2.64 -18.28
CA ASN A 449 -15.64 -2.18 -16.91
C ASN A 449 -16.91 -1.28 -16.83
N SER A 450 -17.91 -1.46 -17.74
CA SER A 450 -19.18 -0.72 -17.64
C SER A 450 -19.96 -1.12 -16.39
N LEU A 451 -20.65 -0.14 -15.78
CA LEU A 451 -21.55 -0.42 -14.66
C LEU A 451 -22.73 -1.31 -15.12
N GLU A 452 -22.84 -2.43 -14.46
CA GLU A 452 -23.95 -3.37 -14.58
C GLU A 452 -24.34 -3.85 -13.17
N PRO A 453 -25.61 -4.24 -12.94
CA PRO A 453 -26.05 -4.86 -11.69
C PRO A 453 -25.17 -6.05 -11.29
N HIS A 454 -24.85 -6.14 -10.03
CA HIS A 454 -24.12 -7.25 -9.43
C HIS A 454 -22.73 -7.54 -10.05
N LYS A 455 -22.08 -6.53 -10.62
CA LYS A 455 -20.75 -6.60 -11.23
C LYS A 455 -19.68 -5.98 -10.33
N ARG A 456 -18.45 -6.51 -10.36
CA ARG A 456 -17.29 -5.90 -9.72
C ARG A 456 -16.68 -4.82 -10.62
N SER A 457 -16.23 -3.72 -10.02
CA SER A 457 -15.47 -2.70 -10.76
C SER A 457 -13.99 -3.09 -10.87
N LEU A 458 -13.27 -2.50 -11.85
CA LEU A 458 -11.82 -2.46 -11.83
C LEU A 458 -11.32 -2.00 -10.46
N HIS A 459 -10.32 -2.70 -9.91
CA HIS A 459 -9.79 -2.44 -8.58
C HIS A 459 -8.29 -2.14 -8.62
N THR A 460 -7.89 -1.08 -7.92
CA THR A 460 -6.48 -0.67 -7.86
C THR A 460 -5.65 -1.43 -6.83
N ASN A 461 -6.30 -2.12 -5.88
CA ASN A 461 -5.62 -2.89 -4.84
C ASN A 461 -4.92 -4.11 -5.44
N MET A 462 -3.66 -4.29 -5.07
CA MET A 462 -2.81 -5.37 -5.56
C MET A 462 -1.77 -5.73 -4.48
N PRO A 463 -2.00 -6.79 -3.69
CA PRO A 463 -0.95 -7.36 -2.87
C PRO A 463 0.00 -8.15 -3.77
N ALA A 464 1.31 -8.14 -3.47
CA ALA A 464 2.30 -8.85 -4.25
C ALA A 464 3.11 -9.85 -3.42
N PHE A 465 3.58 -10.87 -4.08
CA PHE A 465 4.49 -11.85 -3.52
C PHE A 465 5.58 -12.21 -4.53
N VAL A 466 6.77 -12.57 -4.07
CA VAL A 466 7.85 -13.02 -4.94
C VAL A 466 8.41 -14.33 -4.42
N THR A 467 8.56 -15.28 -5.32
CA THR A 467 9.29 -16.52 -5.07
C THR A 467 10.58 -16.55 -5.87
N LYS A 468 11.56 -17.29 -5.37
CA LYS A 468 12.81 -17.60 -6.07
C LYS A 468 13.08 -19.09 -5.96
N ASP A 469 13.30 -19.73 -7.10
CA ASP A 469 13.52 -21.18 -7.15
C ASP A 469 12.40 -21.97 -6.44
N GLY A 470 11.15 -21.52 -6.57
CA GLY A 470 9.95 -22.10 -5.96
C GLY A 470 9.80 -21.85 -4.46
N LYS A 471 10.69 -21.09 -3.82
CA LYS A 471 10.65 -20.77 -2.39
C LYS A 471 10.17 -19.34 -2.13
N PRO A 472 9.49 -19.09 -0.99
CA PRO A 472 9.06 -17.73 -0.64
C PRO A 472 10.28 -16.85 -0.40
N TRP A 473 10.31 -15.71 -1.06
CA TRP A 473 11.42 -14.77 -0.94
C TRP A 473 10.99 -13.42 -0.38
N LEU A 474 9.95 -12.79 -0.94
CA LEU A 474 9.54 -11.44 -0.57
C LEU A 474 8.02 -11.30 -0.59
N SER A 475 7.44 -10.86 0.53
CA SER A 475 6.08 -10.37 0.62
C SER A 475 6.11 -8.86 0.72
N PHE A 476 5.49 -8.15 -0.25
CA PHE A 476 5.58 -6.69 -0.31
C PHE A 476 4.37 -6.06 -0.99
N GLY A 477 4.21 -4.75 -0.79
CA GLY A 477 3.25 -3.94 -1.54
C GLY A 477 3.50 -2.46 -1.37
N VAL A 478 2.93 -1.70 -2.30
CA VAL A 478 2.95 -0.23 -2.29
C VAL A 478 1.51 0.25 -2.44
N MET A 479 0.92 0.80 -1.37
CA MET A 479 -0.40 1.40 -1.41
C MET A 479 -0.44 2.70 -2.24
N GLY A 480 -1.63 3.24 -2.57
CA GLY A 480 -1.78 4.56 -3.20
C GLY A 480 -2.41 4.55 -4.59
N GLY A 481 -3.50 3.84 -4.78
CA GLY A 481 -4.29 3.84 -6.03
C GLY A 481 -3.47 3.52 -7.27
N ASN A 482 -3.48 4.40 -8.26
CA ASN A 482 -2.70 4.25 -9.50
C ASN A 482 -1.16 4.32 -9.31
N MET A 483 -0.67 4.62 -8.11
CA MET A 483 0.75 4.49 -7.79
C MET A 483 1.16 3.04 -7.60
N GLN A 484 0.25 2.13 -7.21
CA GLN A 484 0.58 0.75 -6.85
C GLN A 484 1.39 0.02 -7.92
N PRO A 485 0.96 -0.11 -9.20
CA PRO A 485 1.77 -0.79 -10.21
C PRO A 485 3.12 -0.11 -10.46
N GLN A 486 3.15 1.22 -10.42
CA GLN A 486 4.36 2.01 -10.59
C GLN A 486 5.33 1.82 -9.41
N GLY A 487 4.79 1.75 -8.19
CA GLY A 487 5.54 1.52 -6.97
C GLY A 487 6.10 0.10 -6.88
N HIS A 488 5.30 -0.93 -7.20
CA HIS A 488 5.77 -2.32 -7.26
C HIS A 488 6.94 -2.46 -8.23
N THR A 489 6.81 -1.89 -9.42
CA THR A 489 7.88 -1.91 -10.43
C THR A 489 9.14 -1.23 -9.94
N GLN A 490 9.05 -0.02 -9.37
CA GLN A 490 10.21 0.73 -8.87
C GLN A 490 10.89 0.04 -7.68
N VAL A 491 10.10 -0.47 -6.73
CA VAL A 491 10.65 -1.18 -5.56
C VAL A 491 11.36 -2.47 -5.97
N LEU A 492 10.75 -3.28 -6.84
CA LEU A 492 11.39 -4.51 -7.31
C LEU A 492 12.65 -4.22 -8.10
N SER A 493 12.65 -3.21 -8.99
CA SER A 493 13.85 -2.79 -9.69
C SER A 493 14.93 -2.30 -8.71
N ASN A 494 14.57 -1.54 -7.68
CA ASN A 494 15.51 -1.09 -6.66
C ASN A 494 16.19 -2.27 -5.94
N ILE A 495 15.44 -3.31 -5.60
CA ILE A 495 15.98 -4.49 -4.92
C ILE A 495 16.77 -5.38 -5.89
N ILE A 496 16.22 -5.68 -7.07
CA ILE A 496 16.75 -6.70 -7.99
C ILE A 496 17.82 -6.14 -8.93
N ASP A 497 17.55 -4.98 -9.60
CA ASP A 497 18.49 -4.40 -10.56
C ASP A 497 19.60 -3.58 -9.86
N PHE A 498 19.24 -2.84 -8.79
CA PHE A 498 20.19 -1.96 -8.10
C PHE A 498 20.77 -2.53 -6.80
N GLY A 499 20.34 -3.73 -6.37
CA GLY A 499 20.87 -4.42 -5.19
C GLY A 499 20.64 -3.69 -3.87
N MET A 500 19.59 -2.87 -3.78
CA MET A 500 19.22 -2.18 -2.56
C MET A 500 18.65 -3.16 -1.52
N ASN A 501 18.92 -2.90 -0.25
CA ASN A 501 18.19 -3.58 0.81
C ASN A 501 16.75 -3.08 0.90
N LEU A 502 15.89 -3.74 1.71
CA LEU A 502 14.45 -3.42 1.74
C LEU A 502 14.18 -1.99 2.22
N GLN A 503 14.97 -1.48 3.18
CA GLN A 503 14.77 -0.12 3.67
C GLN A 503 15.23 0.92 2.65
N GLU A 504 16.37 0.70 1.99
CA GLU A 504 16.85 1.55 0.90
C GLU A 504 15.85 1.61 -0.26
N ALA A 505 15.28 0.46 -0.65
CA ALA A 505 14.28 0.39 -1.70
C ALA A 505 13.00 1.16 -1.34
N GLY A 506 12.61 1.14 -0.07
CA GLY A 506 11.49 1.92 0.47
C GLY A 506 11.75 3.42 0.52
N ASP A 507 12.95 3.81 0.94
CA ASP A 507 13.38 5.21 1.12
C ASP A 507 13.71 5.89 -0.21
N ALA A 508 14.08 5.14 -1.25
CA ALA A 508 14.45 5.65 -2.55
C ALA A 508 13.40 6.61 -3.12
N ALA A 509 13.87 7.71 -3.72
CA ALA A 509 13.00 8.69 -4.35
C ALA A 509 12.16 8.04 -5.46
N ARG A 510 10.85 8.29 -5.43
CA ARG A 510 9.88 7.74 -6.39
C ARG A 510 9.48 8.74 -7.44
N VAL A 511 9.02 8.18 -8.55
CA VAL A 511 8.36 8.93 -9.62
C VAL A 511 6.97 8.36 -9.86
N ARG A 512 6.03 9.22 -10.27
CA ARG A 512 4.65 8.87 -10.59
C ARG A 512 4.18 9.58 -11.84
N HIS A 513 3.66 8.85 -12.81
CA HIS A 513 3.05 9.42 -14.00
C HIS A 513 1.51 9.30 -13.96
N GLY A 514 0.83 10.47 -13.99
CA GLY A 514 -0.62 10.61 -14.11
C GLY A 514 -0.94 11.76 -15.09
N GLY A 515 -0.52 11.64 -16.37
CA GLY A 515 -0.57 12.72 -17.34
C GLY A 515 0.58 13.73 -17.22
N THR A 516 1.09 13.96 -16.02
CA THR A 516 2.32 14.71 -15.71
C THR A 516 3.23 13.79 -14.90
N LEU A 517 4.52 13.80 -15.18
CA LEU A 517 5.52 13.05 -14.44
C LEU A 517 5.87 13.82 -13.16
N GLN A 518 5.47 13.28 -12.01
CA GLN A 518 5.82 13.80 -10.70
C GLN A 518 7.09 13.10 -10.22
N VAL A 519 8.04 13.87 -9.69
CA VAL A 519 9.31 13.36 -9.17
C VAL A 519 9.55 13.87 -7.75
N GLU A 520 10.04 13.01 -6.85
CA GLU A 520 10.38 13.41 -5.48
C GLU A 520 11.69 14.20 -5.40
N PRO A 521 11.96 14.90 -4.27
CA PRO A 521 13.15 15.75 -4.10
C PRO A 521 14.49 15.03 -4.35
N GLY A 522 14.57 13.72 -4.16
CA GLY A 522 15.78 12.93 -4.44
C GLY A 522 16.17 12.82 -5.93
N VAL A 523 15.28 13.19 -6.85
CA VAL A 523 15.59 13.29 -8.29
C VAL A 523 16.21 14.68 -8.55
N THR A 524 17.42 14.73 -9.12
CA THR A 524 18.17 15.99 -9.30
C THR A 524 17.58 16.87 -10.40
N ASP A 525 17.88 18.18 -10.35
CA ASP A 525 17.42 19.13 -11.39
C ASP A 525 18.03 18.81 -12.76
N ALA A 526 19.24 18.25 -12.81
CA ALA A 526 19.86 17.81 -14.07
C ALA A 526 19.06 16.66 -14.72
N VAL A 527 18.58 15.71 -13.92
CA VAL A 527 17.72 14.63 -14.40
C VAL A 527 16.37 15.18 -14.87
N ILE A 528 15.79 16.13 -14.15
CA ILE A 528 14.53 16.79 -14.55
C ILE A 528 14.69 17.47 -15.91
N ALA A 529 15.77 18.28 -16.09
CA ALA A 529 16.03 18.96 -17.35
C ALA A 529 16.18 17.97 -18.53
N GLU A 530 16.82 16.84 -18.30
CA GLU A 530 16.97 15.80 -19.33
C GLU A 530 15.62 15.12 -19.65
N LEU A 531 14.79 14.82 -18.65
CA LEU A 531 13.43 14.30 -18.84
C LEU A 531 12.55 15.27 -19.64
N GLU A 532 12.67 16.57 -19.38
CA GLU A 532 11.97 17.61 -20.14
C GLU A 532 12.48 17.69 -21.58
N ARG A 533 13.80 17.53 -21.80
CA ARG A 533 14.40 17.45 -23.14
C ARG A 533 13.87 16.23 -23.92
N LEU A 534 13.65 15.11 -23.25
CA LEU A 534 13.00 13.92 -23.83
C LEU A 534 11.51 14.16 -24.14
N GLY A 535 10.91 15.25 -23.66
CA GLY A 535 9.52 15.63 -23.92
C GLY A 535 8.54 15.28 -22.82
N HIS A 536 8.99 14.85 -21.62
CA HIS A 536 8.12 14.70 -20.46
C HIS A 536 7.72 16.06 -19.89
N ARG A 537 6.46 16.18 -19.45
CA ARG A 537 6.05 17.28 -18.57
C ARG A 537 6.36 16.88 -17.13
N VAL A 538 7.34 17.49 -16.53
CA VAL A 538 7.83 17.14 -15.18
C VAL A 538 7.37 18.17 -14.15
N ARG A 539 7.07 17.71 -12.92
CA ARG A 539 6.87 18.57 -11.76
C ARG A 539 7.42 17.91 -10.50
N ARG A 540 7.90 18.71 -9.56
CA ARG A 540 8.23 18.23 -8.21
C ARG A 540 6.95 17.75 -7.52
N ALA A 541 7.04 16.61 -6.84
CA ALA A 541 5.96 16.15 -5.98
C ALA A 541 5.81 17.11 -4.79
N GLY A 542 4.57 17.52 -4.53
CA GLY A 542 4.24 18.22 -3.29
C GLY A 542 3.55 17.20 -2.36
N GLY A 543 4.13 16.86 -1.26
CA GLY A 543 3.68 15.92 -0.22
C GLY A 543 2.50 14.99 -0.53
N GLY A 544 2.65 13.70 -0.40
CA GLY A 544 1.62 12.70 -0.67
C GLY A 544 1.58 12.17 -2.11
N GLY A 545 0.81 11.10 -2.33
CA GLY A 545 0.58 10.52 -3.67
C GLY A 545 1.66 9.58 -4.20
N MET A 546 2.78 9.41 -3.51
CA MET A 546 3.87 8.49 -3.89
C MET A 546 3.73 7.09 -3.26
N GLY A 547 2.59 6.82 -2.67
CA GLY A 547 2.27 5.55 -2.05
C GLY A 547 2.89 5.37 -0.67
N GLY A 548 2.79 4.16 -0.16
CA GLY A 548 3.41 3.71 1.09
C GLY A 548 3.80 2.25 0.95
N TYR A 549 5.02 1.91 1.26
CA TYR A 549 5.64 0.61 1.08
C TYR A 549 5.78 -0.13 2.40
N GLN A 550 5.52 -1.44 2.36
CA GLN A 550 5.88 -2.37 3.44
C GLN A 550 6.41 -3.65 2.81
N ALA A 551 7.43 -4.26 3.40
CA ALA A 551 7.96 -5.51 2.92
C ALA A 551 8.59 -6.36 4.02
N ILE A 552 8.52 -7.69 3.83
CA ILE A 552 9.25 -8.68 4.60
C ILE A 552 9.87 -9.68 3.64
N MET A 553 11.20 -9.87 3.73
CA MET A 553 11.94 -10.87 2.97
C MET A 553 12.34 -12.02 3.91
N ILE A 554 12.25 -13.23 3.40
CA ILE A 554 12.87 -14.40 4.00
C ILE A 554 14.24 -14.56 3.34
N HIS A 555 15.31 -14.30 4.10
CA HIS A 555 16.68 -14.35 3.57
C HIS A 555 17.03 -15.77 3.13
N PRO A 556 17.41 -16.01 1.87
CA PRO A 556 17.50 -17.36 1.31
C PRO A 556 18.56 -18.25 1.97
N GLU A 557 19.64 -17.67 2.49
CA GLU A 557 20.75 -18.43 3.09
C GLU A 557 20.57 -18.64 4.60
N THR A 558 20.05 -17.63 5.30
CA THR A 558 20.00 -17.65 6.78
C THR A 558 18.61 -17.98 7.33
N GLY A 559 17.56 -17.88 6.51
CA GLY A 559 16.18 -18.00 6.94
C GLY A 559 15.68 -16.85 7.84
N MET A 560 16.54 -15.84 8.12
CA MET A 560 16.15 -14.66 8.90
C MET A 560 15.14 -13.83 8.12
N LEU A 561 14.25 -13.17 8.86
CA LEU A 561 13.31 -12.22 8.31
C LEU A 561 13.96 -10.84 8.27
N HIS A 562 13.92 -10.19 7.12
CA HIS A 562 14.35 -8.82 6.92
C HIS A 562 13.13 -7.97 6.60
N GLY A 563 13.00 -6.79 7.19
CA GLY A 563 11.84 -5.94 6.99
C GLY A 563 12.19 -4.49 6.70
N GLY A 564 11.44 -3.89 5.77
CA GLY A 564 11.52 -2.48 5.39
C GLY A 564 10.15 -1.81 5.43
N THR A 565 10.12 -0.50 5.75
CA THR A 565 8.91 0.33 5.82
C THR A 565 9.12 1.68 5.16
N ASP A 566 8.04 2.36 4.84
CA ASP A 566 8.06 3.63 4.09
C ASP A 566 8.10 4.85 5.02
N PRO A 567 9.06 5.77 4.85
CA PRO A 567 9.11 7.01 5.61
C PRO A 567 8.01 8.03 5.21
N ARG A 568 7.26 7.77 4.12
CA ARG A 568 6.13 8.60 3.68
C ARG A 568 4.84 8.32 4.46
N LYS A 569 4.88 7.34 5.35
CA LYS A 569 3.79 6.92 6.26
C LYS A 569 4.32 6.84 7.70
N ASP A 570 3.43 6.71 8.66
CA ASP A 570 3.81 6.41 10.06
C ASP A 570 4.25 4.95 10.25
N GLY A 571 4.65 4.29 9.16
CA GLY A 571 4.89 2.87 9.06
C GLY A 571 5.91 2.31 10.05
N MET A 572 5.67 1.06 10.47
CA MET A 572 6.52 0.33 11.40
C MET A 572 6.73 -1.11 10.93
N VAL A 573 7.98 -1.56 11.04
CA VAL A 573 8.33 -2.98 11.02
C VAL A 573 8.76 -3.39 12.42
N ILE A 574 8.19 -4.47 12.93
CA ILE A 574 8.55 -5.07 14.21
C ILE A 574 8.77 -6.57 13.99
N GLY A 575 9.84 -7.11 14.57
CA GLY A 575 10.14 -8.54 14.56
C GLY A 575 10.63 -9.03 15.92
N TYR A 576 10.61 -10.34 16.16
CA TYR A 576 11.08 -10.97 17.40
C TYR A 576 11.75 -12.31 17.14
#